data_2c5491b196ae090f3cd9cfe5a65394eb
#
_entry.id   2c5491b196ae090f3cd9cfe5a65394eb
#
_cell.length_a   1.000
_cell.length_b   1.000
_cell.length_c   1.000
_cell.angle_alpha   90.00
_cell.angle_beta   90.00
_cell.angle_gamma   90.00
#
_symmetry.space_group_name_H-M   'P 1'
#
loop_
_entity.id
_entity.type
_entity.pdbx_description
1 polymer ?
#
loop_
_entity_poly.entity_id
_entity_poly.type
_entity_poly.pdbx_seq_one_letter_code
_entity_poly.pdbx_strand_id
1 'polypeptide(L)'
;MSEAPDPAGVPLTERTVPRLLARSAALDPGRPFVVTRERSWSHAETEQIVATLAAAFTARGIGEGSRVAIMMPTSPRHVWLLLALAHLRAVPVALNLDASGEVLRYFVADSGSVLGIVDEERAPRFTAAADGLPVVVLPEGADDLGELDAARALPLDPGAASFADIFVVLYTSGSTGMPKATAVTHAQVITCGAIFTDRLGLGPDDRLYTCLPLFHINATAYTLSGALVSGASLALGPHFSATTFWDDVRDLGATEVNAMGSMVRILQTRPPRPAEREHRVRTMSVA
;
A
#
# COMPACT_ATOMS: atom_id res chain seq x y z
N MET A 1 11.11 8.13 33.55
CA MET A 1 11.36 7.41 32.28
C MET A 1 11.34 8.48 31.19
N SER A 2 12.49 8.81 30.59
CA SER A 2 12.49 9.73 29.44
C SER A 2 11.77 9.02 28.30
N GLU A 3 10.74 9.65 27.76
CA GLU A 3 10.12 9.17 26.52
C GLU A 3 11.23 9.02 25.46
N ALA A 4 11.32 7.84 24.86
CA ALA A 4 12.20 7.66 23.72
C ALA A 4 11.84 8.72 22.66
N PRO A 5 12.81 9.36 22.00
CA PRO A 5 12.53 10.37 21.00
C PRO A 5 11.55 9.78 19.96
N ASP A 6 10.49 10.51 19.69
CA ASP A 6 9.49 10.10 18.69
C ASP A 6 10.10 10.21 17.28
N PRO A 7 10.42 9.09 16.62
CA PRO A 7 11.07 9.13 15.31
C PRO A 7 10.19 9.72 14.21
N ALA A 8 8.87 9.82 14.42
CA ALA A 8 7.95 10.42 13.46
C ALA A 8 7.67 11.90 13.76
N GLY A 9 8.10 12.43 14.91
CA GLY A 9 7.69 13.75 15.40
C GLY A 9 6.17 13.89 15.55
N VAL A 10 5.45 12.75 15.69
CA VAL A 10 3.99 12.66 15.78
C VAL A 10 3.63 11.86 17.02
N PRO A 11 2.85 12.40 17.97
CA PRO A 11 2.40 11.67 19.14
C PRO A 11 1.75 10.33 18.78
N LEU A 12 1.94 9.30 19.61
CA LEU A 12 1.44 7.95 19.33
C LEU A 12 -0.07 7.95 19.02
N THR A 13 -0.85 8.74 19.73
CA THR A 13 -2.30 8.89 19.55
C THR A 13 -2.69 9.50 18.20
N GLU A 14 -1.75 10.16 17.52
CA GLU A 14 -1.95 10.79 16.22
C GLU A 14 -1.36 9.96 15.07
N ARG A 15 -0.75 8.82 15.36
CA ARG A 15 -0.16 7.93 14.37
C ARG A 15 -1.22 7.14 13.61
N THR A 16 -1.96 7.82 12.75
CA THR A 16 -2.90 7.20 11.83
C THR A 16 -2.56 7.56 10.39
N VAL A 17 -2.79 6.62 9.48
CA VAL A 17 -2.55 6.83 8.04
C VAL A 17 -3.36 8.02 7.50
N PRO A 18 -4.66 8.19 7.84
CA PRO A 18 -5.43 9.36 7.46
C PRO A 18 -4.79 10.70 7.89
N ARG A 19 -4.32 10.81 9.13
CA ARG A 19 -3.69 12.04 9.63
C ARG A 19 -2.38 12.37 8.92
N LEU A 20 -1.56 11.36 8.62
CA LEU A 20 -0.31 11.58 7.91
C LEU A 20 -0.53 11.99 6.46
N LEU A 21 -1.51 11.41 5.76
CA LEU A 21 -1.89 11.82 4.42
C LEU A 21 -2.35 13.28 4.41
N ALA A 22 -3.29 13.65 5.28
CA ALA A 22 -3.81 15.01 5.39
C ALA A 22 -2.72 16.02 5.77
N ARG A 23 -1.79 15.66 6.67
CA ARG A 23 -0.64 16.50 7.02
C ARG A 23 0.23 16.78 5.80
N SER A 24 0.57 15.77 5.02
CA SER A 24 1.42 15.92 3.84
C SER A 24 0.72 16.78 2.77
N ALA A 25 -0.57 16.57 2.55
CA ALA A 25 -1.36 17.37 1.62
C ALA A 25 -1.50 18.83 2.07
N ALA A 26 -1.60 19.10 3.38
CA ALA A 26 -1.64 20.45 3.91
C ALA A 26 -0.30 21.19 3.80
N LEU A 27 0.82 20.46 3.92
CA LEU A 27 2.17 21.05 3.85
C LEU A 27 2.59 21.36 2.41
N ASP A 28 2.35 20.45 1.48
CA ASP A 28 2.68 20.61 0.07
C ASP A 28 1.70 19.82 -0.82
N PRO A 29 0.53 20.41 -1.12
CA PRO A 29 -0.52 19.72 -1.87
C PRO A 29 -0.09 19.31 -3.29
N GLY A 30 0.82 20.05 -3.90
CA GLY A 30 1.30 19.82 -5.26
C GLY A 30 2.44 18.78 -5.35
N ARG A 31 3.04 18.38 -4.24
CA ARG A 31 4.14 17.42 -4.24
C ARG A 31 3.66 16.06 -4.72
N PRO A 32 4.39 15.40 -5.64
CA PRO A 32 4.08 14.04 -6.05
C PRO A 32 4.11 13.07 -4.85
N PHE A 33 3.03 12.31 -4.66
CA PHE A 33 2.97 11.27 -3.62
C PHE A 33 3.08 9.88 -4.24
N VAL A 34 2.18 9.50 -5.16
CA VAL A 34 2.27 8.22 -5.87
C VAL A 34 2.86 8.45 -7.25
N VAL A 35 3.86 7.66 -7.62
CA VAL A 35 4.59 7.82 -8.88
C VAL A 35 4.71 6.47 -9.58
N THR A 36 4.33 6.42 -10.86
CA THR A 36 4.59 5.31 -11.78
C THR A 36 5.39 5.83 -12.99
N ARG A 37 5.75 4.96 -13.91
CA ARG A 37 6.42 5.38 -15.16
C ARG A 37 5.52 6.24 -16.06
N GLU A 38 4.22 6.01 -15.99
CA GLU A 38 3.22 6.64 -16.85
C GLU A 38 2.77 8.00 -16.30
N ARG A 39 2.68 8.10 -14.98
CA ARG A 39 2.09 9.26 -14.32
C ARG A 39 2.51 9.39 -12.86
N SER A 40 2.36 10.59 -12.33
CA SER A 40 2.41 10.86 -10.89
C SER A 40 1.13 11.53 -10.42
N TRP A 41 0.78 11.28 -9.16
CA TRP A 41 -0.34 11.92 -8.46
C TRP A 41 0.21 12.64 -7.24
N SER A 42 -0.20 13.89 -7.10
CA SER A 42 0.15 14.72 -5.95
C SER A 42 -0.59 14.27 -4.67
N HIS A 43 -0.21 14.82 -3.52
CA HIS A 43 -0.94 14.61 -2.28
C HIS A 43 -2.40 15.06 -2.41
N ALA A 44 -2.67 16.22 -3.01
CA ALA A 44 -4.02 16.72 -3.19
C ALA A 44 -4.86 15.84 -4.14
N GLU A 45 -4.28 15.39 -5.26
CA GLU A 45 -4.97 14.44 -6.15
C GLU A 45 -5.25 13.11 -5.45
N THR A 46 -4.30 12.62 -4.64
CA THR A 46 -4.49 11.41 -3.85
C THR A 46 -5.63 11.58 -2.83
N GLU A 47 -5.68 12.68 -2.10
CA GLU A 47 -6.80 12.95 -1.17
C GLU A 47 -8.15 12.99 -1.89
N GLN A 48 -8.21 13.63 -3.06
CA GLN A 48 -9.45 13.69 -3.85
C GLN A 48 -9.91 12.29 -4.29
N ILE A 49 -9.00 11.44 -4.76
CA ILE A 49 -9.29 10.06 -5.13
C ILE A 49 -9.76 9.27 -3.90
N VAL A 50 -9.06 9.39 -2.78
CA VAL A 50 -9.42 8.74 -1.52
C VAL A 50 -10.81 9.17 -1.05
N ALA A 51 -11.15 10.46 -1.16
CA ALA A 51 -12.47 10.99 -0.82
C ALA A 51 -13.59 10.43 -1.72
N THR A 52 -13.32 10.26 -3.01
CA THR A 52 -14.25 9.62 -3.97
C THR A 52 -14.46 8.14 -3.62
N LEU A 53 -13.39 7.41 -3.37
CA LEU A 53 -13.46 6.00 -2.96
C LEU A 53 -14.18 5.82 -1.63
N ALA A 54 -13.92 6.68 -0.64
CA ALA A 54 -14.62 6.65 0.64
C ALA A 54 -16.13 6.84 0.46
N ALA A 55 -16.55 7.75 -0.43
CA ALA A 55 -17.95 7.92 -0.79
C ALA A 55 -18.56 6.68 -1.46
N ALA A 56 -17.83 6.07 -2.42
CA ALA A 56 -18.26 4.86 -3.11
C ALA A 56 -18.44 3.68 -2.14
N PHE A 57 -17.55 3.55 -1.17
CA PHE A 57 -17.63 2.53 -0.12
C PHE A 57 -18.78 2.79 0.85
N THR A 58 -18.93 4.03 1.31
CA THR A 58 -20.05 4.41 2.20
C THR A 58 -21.40 4.13 1.55
N ALA A 59 -21.55 4.44 0.25
CA ALA A 59 -22.77 4.12 -0.51
C ALA A 59 -23.07 2.61 -0.59
N ARG A 60 -22.07 1.77 -0.42
CA ARG A 60 -22.17 0.31 -0.35
C ARG A 60 -22.30 -0.24 1.09
N GLY A 61 -22.46 0.63 2.06
CA GLY A 61 -22.59 0.26 3.48
C GLY A 61 -21.26 -0.14 4.13
N ILE A 62 -20.12 0.17 3.50
CA ILE A 62 -18.80 -0.08 4.08
C ILE A 62 -18.44 1.06 5.03
N GLY A 63 -18.07 0.72 6.25
CA GLY A 63 -17.69 1.66 7.30
C GLY A 63 -16.88 0.98 8.40
N GLU A 64 -16.91 1.53 9.62
CA GLU A 64 -16.12 1.04 10.75
C GLU A 64 -16.27 -0.48 10.96
N GLY A 65 -15.14 -1.17 11.02
CA GLY A 65 -15.06 -2.62 11.22
C GLY A 65 -15.41 -3.48 10.00
N SER A 66 -15.96 -2.91 8.93
CA SER A 66 -16.21 -3.65 7.68
C SER A 66 -14.90 -4.17 7.10
N ARG A 67 -14.85 -5.44 6.73
CA ARG A 67 -13.67 -6.04 6.09
C ARG A 67 -13.87 -6.11 4.58
N VAL A 68 -12.84 -5.73 3.83
CA VAL A 68 -12.85 -5.71 2.36
C VAL A 68 -11.66 -6.50 1.83
N ALA A 69 -11.92 -7.62 1.16
CA ALA A 69 -10.89 -8.43 0.54
C ALA A 69 -10.36 -7.72 -0.72
N ILE A 70 -9.04 -7.58 -0.84
CA ILE A 70 -8.38 -6.96 -1.98
C ILE A 70 -7.42 -7.97 -2.60
N MET A 71 -7.61 -8.29 -3.87
CA MET A 71 -6.73 -9.20 -4.62
C MET A 71 -6.35 -8.57 -5.96
N MET A 72 -5.31 -7.74 -5.96
CA MET A 72 -4.79 -7.06 -7.14
C MET A 72 -3.29 -6.79 -7.02
N PRO A 73 -2.57 -6.56 -8.13
CA PRO A 73 -1.17 -6.18 -8.13
C PRO A 73 -0.91 -4.87 -7.37
N THR A 74 0.34 -4.67 -6.99
CA THR A 74 0.82 -3.37 -6.52
C THR A 74 0.62 -2.33 -7.61
N SER A 75 -0.17 -1.33 -7.31
CA SER A 75 -0.57 -0.27 -8.23
C SER A 75 -1.06 0.95 -7.44
N PRO A 76 -1.19 2.12 -8.07
CA PRO A 76 -1.82 3.28 -7.44
C PRO A 76 -3.20 2.96 -6.85
N ARG A 77 -4.03 2.19 -7.56
CA ARG A 77 -5.36 1.76 -7.09
C ARG A 77 -5.29 1.02 -5.76
N HIS A 78 -4.35 0.09 -5.63
CA HIS A 78 -4.19 -0.68 -4.38
C HIS A 78 -3.84 0.27 -3.21
N VAL A 79 -2.94 1.24 -3.43
CA VAL A 79 -2.62 2.26 -2.42
C VAL A 79 -3.85 3.06 -2.04
N TRP A 80 -4.60 3.58 -3.01
CA TRP A 80 -5.80 4.40 -2.75
C TRP A 80 -6.91 3.63 -2.03
N LEU A 81 -7.09 2.35 -2.35
CA LEU A 81 -8.04 1.49 -1.63
C LEU A 81 -7.65 1.32 -0.15
N LEU A 82 -6.36 1.08 0.13
CA LEU A 82 -5.87 1.01 1.52
C LEU A 82 -6.12 2.34 2.26
N LEU A 83 -5.82 3.47 1.62
CA LEU A 83 -6.01 4.79 2.22
C LEU A 83 -7.49 5.13 2.45
N ALA A 84 -8.36 4.82 1.48
CA ALA A 84 -9.80 5.11 1.58
C ALA A 84 -10.47 4.27 2.67
N LEU A 85 -10.16 2.98 2.75
CA LEU A 85 -10.68 2.11 3.80
C LEU A 85 -10.18 2.54 5.19
N ALA A 86 -8.93 3.01 5.29
CA ALA A 86 -8.40 3.57 6.53
C ALA A 86 -9.19 4.80 7.02
N HIS A 87 -9.60 5.69 6.11
CA HIS A 87 -10.45 6.84 6.45
C HIS A 87 -11.83 6.43 6.98
N LEU A 88 -12.38 5.32 6.50
CA LEU A 88 -13.66 4.78 6.93
C LEU A 88 -13.56 3.89 8.18
N ARG A 89 -12.37 3.71 8.74
CA ARG A 89 -12.09 2.74 9.81
C ARG A 89 -12.50 1.32 9.40
N ALA A 90 -12.57 1.07 8.09
CA ALA A 90 -12.77 -0.24 7.51
C ALA A 90 -11.42 -0.96 7.35
N VAL A 91 -11.46 -2.27 7.28
CA VAL A 91 -10.27 -3.11 7.34
C VAL A 91 -10.00 -3.76 5.97
N PRO A 92 -9.02 -3.29 5.21
CA PRO A 92 -8.59 -4.01 4.02
C PRO A 92 -7.93 -5.34 4.41
N VAL A 93 -8.34 -6.41 3.72
CA VAL A 93 -7.74 -7.74 3.81
C VAL A 93 -6.99 -8.00 2.50
N ALA A 94 -5.68 -7.78 2.50
CA ALA A 94 -4.87 -7.89 1.30
C ALA A 94 -4.48 -9.35 1.05
N LEU A 95 -4.96 -9.91 -0.05
CA LEU A 95 -4.79 -11.32 -0.38
C LEU A 95 -3.62 -11.56 -1.33
N ASN A 96 -2.95 -12.69 -1.14
CA ASN A 96 -1.88 -13.13 -2.02
C ASN A 96 -2.42 -13.35 -3.44
N LEU A 97 -1.74 -12.76 -4.43
CA LEU A 97 -2.11 -12.84 -5.85
C LEU A 97 -2.08 -14.26 -6.42
N ASP A 98 -1.24 -15.14 -5.89
CA ASP A 98 -1.07 -16.51 -6.36
C ASP A 98 -2.08 -17.48 -5.73
N ALA A 99 -2.87 -17.01 -4.76
CA ALA A 99 -3.88 -17.82 -4.12
C ALA A 99 -4.93 -18.31 -5.13
N SER A 100 -5.25 -19.59 -5.05
CA SER A 100 -6.23 -20.24 -5.93
C SER A 100 -6.87 -21.45 -5.23
N GLY A 101 -7.93 -21.98 -5.81
CA GLY A 101 -8.59 -23.20 -5.34
C GLY A 101 -9.00 -23.13 -3.86
N GLU A 102 -8.63 -24.12 -3.08
CA GLU A 102 -9.00 -24.23 -1.66
C GLU A 102 -8.37 -23.13 -0.80
N VAL A 103 -7.13 -22.72 -1.11
CA VAL A 103 -6.45 -21.65 -0.37
C VAL A 103 -7.19 -20.31 -0.53
N LEU A 104 -7.65 -20.00 -1.74
CA LEU A 104 -8.39 -18.78 -1.97
C LEU A 104 -9.77 -18.82 -1.30
N ARG A 105 -10.48 -19.96 -1.38
CA ARG A 105 -11.74 -20.15 -0.64
C ARG A 105 -11.55 -19.96 0.86
N TYR A 106 -10.49 -20.54 1.40
CA TYR A 106 -10.15 -20.36 2.80
C TYR A 106 -9.93 -18.87 3.14
N PHE A 107 -9.13 -18.14 2.35
CA PHE A 107 -8.89 -16.71 2.59
C PHE A 107 -10.18 -15.88 2.59
N VAL A 108 -11.04 -16.11 1.60
CA VAL A 108 -12.31 -15.38 1.49
C VAL A 108 -13.20 -15.68 2.69
N ALA A 109 -13.35 -16.94 3.08
CA ALA A 109 -14.18 -17.35 4.21
C ALA A 109 -13.62 -16.86 5.55
N ASP A 110 -12.30 -17.06 5.81
CA ASP A 110 -11.62 -16.69 7.05
C ASP A 110 -11.54 -15.18 7.24
N SER A 111 -11.44 -14.43 6.14
CA SER A 111 -11.35 -12.97 6.19
C SER A 111 -12.58 -12.30 6.82
N GLY A 112 -13.75 -12.92 6.71
CA GLY A 112 -15.02 -12.32 7.09
C GLY A 112 -15.33 -11.05 6.32
N SER A 113 -14.82 -10.93 5.09
CA SER A 113 -15.04 -9.77 4.23
C SER A 113 -16.50 -9.68 3.78
N VAL A 114 -17.00 -8.46 3.65
CA VAL A 114 -18.36 -8.15 3.17
C VAL A 114 -18.35 -7.67 1.71
N LEU A 115 -17.16 -7.39 1.17
CA LEU A 115 -16.92 -6.98 -0.22
C LEU A 115 -15.57 -7.54 -0.68
N GLY A 116 -15.49 -8.00 -1.93
CA GLY A 116 -14.25 -8.29 -2.63
C GLY A 116 -13.95 -7.22 -3.68
N ILE A 117 -12.67 -6.84 -3.81
CA ILE A 117 -12.18 -5.97 -4.88
C ILE A 117 -11.05 -6.70 -5.59
N VAL A 118 -11.17 -6.85 -6.90
CA VAL A 118 -10.26 -7.66 -7.69
C VAL A 118 -10.06 -7.04 -9.07
N ASP A 119 -8.91 -7.25 -9.68
CA ASP A 119 -8.70 -6.90 -11.09
C ASP A 119 -9.35 -7.92 -12.06
N GLU A 120 -9.51 -7.54 -13.31
CA GLU A 120 -10.13 -8.39 -14.34
C GLU A 120 -9.43 -9.75 -14.51
N GLU A 121 -8.11 -9.78 -14.46
CA GLU A 121 -7.33 -11.02 -14.62
C GLU A 121 -7.67 -12.06 -13.53
N ARG A 122 -7.89 -11.59 -12.31
CA ARG A 122 -8.13 -12.46 -11.14
C ARG A 122 -9.60 -12.69 -10.84
N ALA A 123 -10.48 -11.88 -11.46
CA ALA A 123 -11.92 -11.92 -11.21
C ALA A 123 -12.53 -13.32 -11.37
N PRO A 124 -12.24 -14.12 -12.43
CA PRO A 124 -12.85 -15.44 -12.58
C PRO A 124 -12.57 -16.38 -11.41
N ARG A 125 -11.31 -16.46 -10.96
CA ARG A 125 -10.94 -17.36 -9.85
C ARG A 125 -11.40 -16.83 -8.49
N PHE A 126 -11.40 -15.50 -8.32
CA PHE A 126 -11.87 -14.88 -7.08
C PHE A 126 -13.38 -15.10 -6.93
N THR A 127 -14.17 -14.82 -7.96
CA THR A 127 -15.63 -15.00 -7.95
C THR A 127 -16.02 -16.47 -7.72
N ALA A 128 -15.27 -17.42 -8.30
CA ALA A 128 -15.48 -18.85 -8.05
C ALA A 128 -15.19 -19.26 -6.59
N ALA A 129 -14.40 -18.49 -5.85
CA ALA A 129 -14.08 -18.72 -4.43
C ALA A 129 -14.96 -17.89 -3.48
N ALA A 130 -15.69 -16.91 -3.99
CA ALA A 130 -16.31 -15.85 -3.19
C ALA A 130 -17.63 -16.27 -2.51
N ASP A 131 -18.24 -17.40 -2.87
CA ASP A 131 -19.43 -17.99 -2.24
C ASP A 131 -20.53 -16.96 -1.85
N GLY A 132 -20.95 -16.16 -2.85
CA GLY A 132 -21.98 -15.12 -2.66
C GLY A 132 -21.48 -13.78 -2.12
N LEU A 133 -20.19 -13.63 -1.84
CA LEU A 133 -19.58 -12.33 -1.51
C LEU A 133 -19.74 -11.35 -2.70
N PRO A 134 -20.29 -10.14 -2.49
CA PRO A 134 -20.29 -9.11 -3.54
C PRO A 134 -18.85 -8.81 -4.01
N VAL A 135 -18.66 -8.68 -5.33
CA VAL A 135 -17.33 -8.44 -5.90
C VAL A 135 -17.39 -7.24 -6.84
N VAL A 136 -16.50 -6.30 -6.64
CA VAL A 136 -16.18 -5.20 -7.57
C VAL A 136 -14.97 -5.63 -8.38
N VAL A 137 -15.13 -5.64 -9.69
CA VAL A 137 -14.05 -5.94 -10.65
C VAL A 137 -13.55 -4.62 -11.21
N LEU A 138 -12.28 -4.31 -10.96
CA LEU A 138 -11.65 -3.13 -11.53
C LEU A 138 -11.11 -3.44 -12.93
N PRO A 139 -11.34 -2.53 -13.91
CA PRO A 139 -10.90 -2.73 -15.29
C PRO A 139 -9.39 -2.78 -15.42
N GLU A 140 -8.88 -3.14 -16.58
CA GLU A 140 -7.45 -3.04 -16.89
C GLU A 140 -6.96 -1.59 -16.72
N GLY A 141 -5.72 -1.44 -16.28
CA GLY A 141 -5.10 -0.13 -16.03
C GLY A 141 -4.56 0.00 -14.61
N ALA A 142 -3.60 0.88 -14.44
CA ALA A 142 -2.96 1.08 -13.14
C ALA A 142 -3.76 2.00 -12.21
N ASP A 143 -4.63 2.85 -12.75
CA ASP A 143 -5.33 3.92 -12.05
C ASP A 143 -6.85 3.97 -12.32
N ASP A 144 -7.38 3.13 -13.21
CA ASP A 144 -8.81 3.06 -13.47
C ASP A 144 -9.56 2.39 -12.30
N LEU A 145 -10.47 3.11 -11.68
CA LEU A 145 -11.28 2.66 -10.55
C LEU A 145 -12.67 2.14 -10.95
N GLY A 146 -12.97 2.15 -12.25
CA GLY A 146 -14.24 1.66 -12.77
C GLY A 146 -15.44 2.33 -12.09
N GLU A 147 -16.40 1.53 -11.68
CA GLU A 147 -17.63 2.02 -11.02
C GLU A 147 -17.40 2.74 -9.67
N LEU A 148 -16.22 2.59 -9.05
CA LEU A 148 -15.90 3.27 -7.80
C LEU A 148 -15.60 4.76 -8.01
N ASP A 149 -15.24 5.18 -9.22
CA ASP A 149 -14.92 6.57 -9.54
C ASP A 149 -16.18 7.44 -9.79
N ALA A 150 -17.34 6.82 -9.90
CA ALA A 150 -18.61 7.53 -10.17
C ALA A 150 -19.18 8.25 -8.95
N ALA A 151 -18.66 8.04 -7.76
CA ALA A 151 -19.16 8.66 -6.55
C ALA A 151 -18.71 10.12 -6.42
N ARG A 152 -19.59 10.97 -5.85
CA ARG A 152 -19.20 12.32 -5.47
C ARG A 152 -18.37 12.25 -4.19
N ALA A 153 -17.16 12.79 -4.21
CA ALA A 153 -16.26 12.83 -3.07
C ALA A 153 -16.94 13.37 -1.80
N LEU A 154 -16.70 12.71 -0.68
CA LEU A 154 -17.13 13.14 0.65
C LEU A 154 -15.98 13.87 1.36
N PRO A 155 -16.29 14.84 2.25
CA PRO A 155 -15.27 15.38 3.14
C PRO A 155 -14.65 14.26 3.97
N LEU A 156 -13.32 14.22 4.01
CA LEU A 156 -12.58 13.28 4.84
C LEU A 156 -12.43 13.84 6.26
N ASP A 157 -12.57 12.99 7.26
CA ASP A 157 -12.20 13.29 8.65
C ASP A 157 -10.95 12.49 9.04
N PRO A 158 -9.75 13.07 8.94
CA PRO A 158 -8.52 12.38 9.35
C PRO A 158 -8.48 12.05 10.83
N GLY A 159 -9.32 12.73 11.63
CA GLY A 159 -9.42 12.55 13.08
C GLY A 159 -10.26 11.35 13.51
N ALA A 160 -11.09 10.80 12.62
CA ALA A 160 -11.99 9.70 12.95
C ALA A 160 -11.25 8.40 13.30
N ALA A 161 -10.14 8.11 12.63
CA ALA A 161 -9.36 6.89 12.86
C ALA A 161 -8.55 6.96 14.16
N SER A 162 -8.55 5.84 14.90
CA SER A 162 -7.71 5.63 16.07
C SER A 162 -6.39 4.96 15.70
N PHE A 163 -5.33 5.29 16.44
CA PHE A 163 -4.03 4.61 16.31
C PHE A 163 -4.11 3.10 16.57
N ALA A 164 -5.09 2.66 17.35
CA ALA A 164 -5.36 1.26 17.68
C ALA A 164 -6.20 0.52 16.62
N ASP A 165 -6.84 1.25 15.70
CA ASP A 165 -7.62 0.62 14.63
C ASP A 165 -6.71 -0.22 13.72
N ILE A 166 -7.27 -1.30 13.18
CA ILE A 166 -6.56 -2.16 12.23
C ILE A 166 -6.43 -1.41 10.90
N PHE A 167 -5.19 -1.20 10.45
CA PHE A 167 -4.92 -0.61 9.15
C PHE A 167 -5.02 -1.64 8.01
N VAL A 168 -4.55 -2.86 8.24
CA VAL A 168 -4.58 -3.92 7.23
C VAL A 168 -4.52 -5.30 7.88
N VAL A 169 -5.16 -6.28 7.27
CA VAL A 169 -4.98 -7.70 7.56
C VAL A 169 -4.20 -8.34 6.42
N LEU A 170 -3.14 -9.07 6.77
CA LEU A 170 -2.27 -9.79 5.85
C LEU A 170 -2.23 -11.28 6.22
N TYR A 171 -2.10 -12.16 5.23
CA TYR A 171 -1.91 -13.58 5.48
C TYR A 171 -0.44 -13.95 5.43
N THR A 172 0.03 -14.59 6.50
CA THR A 172 1.41 -15.09 6.61
C THR A 172 1.44 -16.60 6.43
N SER A 173 2.46 -17.12 5.74
CA SER A 173 2.67 -18.57 5.63
C SER A 173 2.92 -19.15 7.02
N GLY A 174 1.95 -19.91 7.54
CA GLY A 174 2.12 -20.67 8.77
C GLY A 174 3.08 -21.85 8.55
N SER A 175 3.95 -22.14 9.51
CA SER A 175 4.89 -23.28 9.46
C SER A 175 4.19 -24.65 9.53
N THR A 176 2.90 -24.69 9.83
CA THR A 176 2.19 -25.93 10.20
C THR A 176 0.79 -26.09 9.58
N GLY A 177 0.48 -25.43 8.46
CA GLY A 177 -0.86 -25.55 7.88
C GLY A 177 -1.30 -24.36 7.01
N MET A 178 -2.58 -24.07 7.02
CA MET A 178 -3.16 -22.92 6.27
C MET A 178 -2.56 -21.60 6.78
N PRO A 179 -2.37 -20.60 5.88
CA PRO A 179 -1.88 -19.29 6.27
C PRO A 179 -2.76 -18.63 7.33
N LYS A 180 -2.15 -17.84 8.22
CA LYS A 180 -2.86 -17.18 9.33
C LYS A 180 -3.02 -15.70 9.03
N ALA A 181 -4.20 -15.18 9.32
CA ALA A 181 -4.49 -13.75 9.28
C ALA A 181 -3.72 -13.02 10.39
N THR A 182 -3.03 -11.95 10.04
CA THR A 182 -2.31 -11.07 10.96
C THR A 182 -2.85 -9.66 10.79
N ALA A 183 -3.44 -9.13 11.85
CA ALA A 183 -3.91 -7.75 11.89
C ALA A 183 -2.76 -6.81 12.26
N VAL A 184 -2.62 -5.74 11.50
CA VAL A 184 -1.61 -4.70 11.72
C VAL A 184 -2.34 -3.38 11.96
N THR A 185 -2.07 -2.73 13.10
CA THR A 185 -2.72 -1.46 13.46
C THR A 185 -2.03 -0.26 12.80
N HIS A 186 -2.72 0.89 12.79
CA HIS A 186 -2.12 2.15 12.36
C HIS A 186 -0.84 2.46 13.14
N ALA A 187 -0.87 2.31 14.47
CA ALA A 187 0.31 2.56 15.31
C ALA A 187 1.52 1.69 14.90
N GLN A 188 1.28 0.41 14.62
CA GLN A 188 2.34 -0.51 14.25
C GLN A 188 2.96 -0.13 12.89
N VAL A 189 2.12 0.07 11.87
CA VAL A 189 2.63 0.39 10.53
C VAL A 189 3.35 1.73 10.51
N ILE A 190 2.82 2.76 11.17
CA ILE A 190 3.44 4.09 11.23
C ILE A 190 4.72 4.06 12.06
N THR A 191 4.77 3.30 13.15
CA THR A 191 6.01 3.15 13.93
C THR A 191 7.11 2.47 13.13
N CYS A 192 6.79 1.43 12.36
CA CYS A 192 7.74 0.81 11.44
C CYS A 192 8.27 1.81 10.40
N GLY A 193 7.36 2.58 9.77
CA GLY A 193 7.73 3.62 8.81
C GLY A 193 8.59 4.73 9.44
N ALA A 194 8.30 5.13 10.67
CA ALA A 194 9.06 6.13 11.39
C ALA A 194 10.49 5.66 11.69
N ILE A 195 10.64 4.44 12.21
CA ILE A 195 11.97 3.83 12.44
C ILE A 195 12.74 3.69 11.12
N PHE A 196 12.07 3.29 10.06
CA PHE A 196 12.67 3.16 8.74
C PHE A 196 13.16 4.52 8.21
N THR A 197 12.32 5.54 8.32
CA THR A 197 12.63 6.93 7.94
C THR A 197 13.83 7.48 8.71
N ASP A 198 13.83 7.32 10.03
CA ASP A 198 14.91 7.81 10.91
C ASP A 198 16.24 7.12 10.59
N ARG A 199 16.24 5.79 10.50
CA ARG A 199 17.47 5.01 10.23
C ARG A 199 18.11 5.31 8.88
N LEU A 200 17.31 5.64 7.87
CA LEU A 200 17.80 5.90 6.52
C LEU A 200 17.94 7.40 6.21
N GLY A 201 17.56 8.26 7.17
CA GLY A 201 17.57 9.71 7.00
C GLY A 201 16.68 10.16 5.83
N LEU A 202 15.47 9.59 5.74
CA LEU A 202 14.53 9.92 4.66
C LEU A 202 13.82 11.23 4.93
N GLY A 203 13.56 11.99 3.87
CA GLY A 203 12.85 13.26 3.93
C GLY A 203 11.94 13.50 2.73
N PRO A 204 11.31 14.67 2.67
CA PRO A 204 10.33 14.98 1.64
C PRO A 204 10.87 14.92 0.20
N ASP A 205 12.17 15.13 0.02
CA ASP A 205 12.81 15.13 -1.31
C ASP A 205 13.16 13.71 -1.79
N ASP A 206 12.95 12.71 -0.95
CA ASP A 206 13.19 11.32 -1.30
C ASP A 206 12.07 10.72 -2.13
N ARG A 207 12.42 9.65 -2.82
CA ARG A 207 11.49 8.82 -3.59
C ARG A 207 11.76 7.37 -3.28
N LEU A 208 10.82 6.76 -2.55
CA LEU A 208 10.90 5.41 -2.06
C LEU A 208 10.33 4.45 -3.11
N TYR A 209 11.18 3.61 -3.64
CA TYR A 209 10.79 2.64 -4.67
C TYR A 209 10.48 1.27 -4.06
N THR A 210 9.37 0.69 -4.51
CA THR A 210 9.08 -0.72 -4.29
C THR A 210 8.43 -1.36 -5.51
N CYS A 211 8.82 -2.60 -5.81
CA CYS A 211 8.10 -3.52 -6.67
C CYS A 211 7.58 -4.73 -5.88
N LEU A 212 7.65 -4.64 -4.55
CA LEU A 212 7.14 -5.67 -3.65
C LEU A 212 5.62 -5.58 -3.55
N PRO A 213 4.93 -6.72 -3.40
CA PRO A 213 3.48 -6.75 -3.27
C PRO A 213 2.98 -6.07 -2.00
N LEU A 214 1.95 -5.22 -2.11
CA LEU A 214 1.31 -4.54 -0.97
C LEU A 214 0.53 -5.50 -0.05
N PHE A 215 0.32 -6.75 -0.45
CA PHE A 215 -0.20 -7.78 0.46
C PHE A 215 0.89 -8.38 1.37
N HIS A 216 2.14 -7.89 1.28
CA HIS A 216 3.21 -8.20 2.22
C HIS A 216 3.56 -7.00 3.08
N ILE A 217 3.81 -7.27 4.36
CA ILE A 217 4.10 -6.24 5.38
C ILE A 217 5.29 -5.35 4.98
N ASN A 218 6.26 -5.87 4.25
CA ASN A 218 7.46 -5.14 3.85
C ASN A 218 7.10 -3.88 3.03
N ALA A 219 6.33 -4.03 1.94
CA ALA A 219 5.93 -2.88 1.10
C ALA A 219 5.05 -1.89 1.87
N THR A 220 4.16 -2.40 2.74
CA THR A 220 3.17 -1.59 3.45
C THR A 220 3.77 -0.87 4.65
N ALA A 221 4.54 -1.59 5.50
CA ALA A 221 5.06 -1.02 6.75
C ALA A 221 6.36 -0.23 6.60
N TYR A 222 7.13 -0.48 5.54
CA TYR A 222 8.37 0.27 5.30
C TYR A 222 8.20 1.30 4.20
N THR A 223 7.87 0.88 2.97
CA THR A 223 7.87 1.82 1.83
C THR A 223 6.67 2.76 1.85
N LEU A 224 5.43 2.24 1.91
CA LEU A 224 4.22 3.09 1.95
C LEU A 224 4.20 3.96 3.21
N SER A 225 4.40 3.35 4.37
CA SER A 225 4.39 4.07 5.64
C SER A 225 5.58 5.03 5.77
N GLY A 226 6.77 4.64 5.29
CA GLY A 226 7.94 5.51 5.24
C GLY A 226 7.68 6.76 4.38
N ALA A 227 7.04 6.60 3.22
CA ALA A 227 6.66 7.73 2.38
C ALA A 227 5.68 8.67 3.08
N LEU A 228 4.67 8.13 3.77
CA LEU A 228 3.70 8.93 4.55
C LEU A 228 4.36 9.68 5.71
N VAL A 229 5.28 9.04 6.42
CA VAL A 229 5.96 9.63 7.59
C VAL A 229 6.94 10.71 7.17
N SER A 230 7.76 10.44 6.14
CA SER A 230 8.81 11.37 5.68
C SER A 230 8.28 12.49 4.79
N GLY A 231 7.05 12.36 4.26
CA GLY A 231 6.52 13.25 3.21
C GLY A 231 7.16 12.99 1.84
N ALA A 232 7.87 11.88 1.67
CA ALA A 232 8.48 11.46 0.42
C ALA A 232 7.46 10.95 -0.61
N SER A 233 7.90 10.79 -1.85
CA SER A 233 7.11 10.12 -2.89
C SER A 233 7.22 8.60 -2.77
N LEU A 234 6.13 7.90 -3.07
CA LEU A 234 6.06 6.45 -3.23
C LEU A 234 6.15 6.09 -4.71
N ALA A 235 7.26 5.52 -5.16
CA ALA A 235 7.46 5.06 -6.52
C ALA A 235 7.12 3.57 -6.63
N LEU A 236 6.17 3.24 -7.50
CA LEU A 236 5.67 1.88 -7.68
C LEU A 236 6.19 1.25 -8.97
N GLY A 237 6.95 0.18 -8.83
CA GLY A 237 7.25 -0.74 -9.93
C GLY A 237 6.16 -1.81 -10.02
N PRO A 238 5.87 -2.34 -11.23
CA PRO A 238 4.78 -3.31 -11.42
C PRO A 238 5.05 -4.65 -10.74
N HIS A 239 6.25 -5.16 -10.84
CA HIS A 239 6.73 -6.39 -10.21
C HIS A 239 8.25 -6.46 -10.34
N PHE A 240 8.88 -7.35 -9.57
CA PHE A 240 10.32 -7.57 -9.71
C PHE A 240 10.65 -8.24 -11.04
N SER A 241 11.48 -7.59 -11.81
CA SER A 241 12.10 -8.15 -13.03
C SER A 241 13.58 -7.85 -13.02
N ALA A 242 14.42 -8.87 -12.94
CA ALA A 242 15.87 -8.69 -12.92
C ALA A 242 16.41 -8.03 -14.20
N THR A 243 15.61 -8.00 -15.27
CA THR A 243 15.97 -7.37 -16.54
C THR A 243 15.68 -5.88 -16.55
N THR A 244 14.58 -5.43 -15.94
CA THR A 244 14.11 -4.04 -15.99
C THR A 244 14.27 -3.29 -14.67
N PHE A 245 14.65 -3.97 -13.58
CA PHE A 245 14.71 -3.39 -12.24
C PHE A 245 15.47 -2.05 -12.17
N TRP A 246 16.69 -2.02 -12.71
CA TRP A 246 17.50 -0.80 -12.67
C TRP A 246 17.00 0.28 -13.62
N ASP A 247 16.34 -0.12 -14.73
CA ASP A 247 15.65 0.83 -15.60
C ASP A 247 14.46 1.47 -14.87
N ASP A 248 13.66 0.67 -14.13
CA ASP A 248 12.55 1.17 -13.30
C ASP A 248 13.07 2.13 -12.22
N VAL A 249 14.10 1.73 -11.48
CA VAL A 249 14.72 2.53 -10.43
C VAL A 249 15.25 3.88 -10.96
N ARG A 250 15.92 3.87 -12.12
CA ARG A 250 16.42 5.07 -12.79
C ARG A 250 15.28 5.97 -13.27
N ASP A 251 14.35 5.40 -14.04
CA ASP A 251 13.30 6.16 -14.73
C ASP A 251 12.31 6.76 -13.75
N LEU A 252 12.05 6.07 -12.63
CA LEU A 252 11.27 6.58 -11.53
C LEU A 252 12.04 7.58 -10.64
N GLY A 253 13.35 7.72 -10.83
CA GLY A 253 14.19 8.63 -10.05
C GLY A 253 14.26 8.26 -8.57
N ALA A 254 14.25 6.97 -8.26
CA ALA A 254 14.30 6.47 -6.89
C ALA A 254 15.56 6.90 -6.15
N THR A 255 15.42 7.31 -4.89
CA THR A 255 16.52 7.62 -3.97
C THR A 255 16.71 6.56 -2.91
N GLU A 256 15.66 5.82 -2.60
CA GLU A 256 15.65 4.65 -1.74
C GLU A 256 14.98 3.48 -2.46
N VAL A 257 15.49 2.28 -2.23
CA VAL A 257 14.97 1.03 -2.80
C VAL A 257 14.74 0.03 -1.69
N ASN A 258 13.51 -0.44 -1.57
CA ASN A 258 13.18 -1.55 -0.66
C ASN A 258 13.15 -2.87 -1.44
N ALA A 259 14.02 -3.81 -1.07
CA ALA A 259 14.24 -5.07 -1.75
C ALA A 259 14.26 -6.27 -0.79
N MET A 260 14.13 -7.46 -1.36
CA MET A 260 14.36 -8.73 -0.66
C MET A 260 15.77 -9.25 -0.94
N GLY A 261 16.38 -9.97 0.01
CA GLY A 261 17.70 -10.58 -0.19
C GLY A 261 17.78 -11.51 -1.41
N SER A 262 16.69 -12.21 -1.75
CA SER A 262 16.57 -12.99 -2.96
C SER A 262 16.68 -12.17 -4.25
N MET A 263 16.08 -10.98 -4.27
CA MET A 263 16.17 -10.05 -5.41
C MET A 263 17.62 -9.59 -5.62
N VAL A 264 18.29 -9.20 -4.53
CA VAL A 264 19.71 -8.79 -4.60
C VAL A 264 20.59 -9.88 -5.14
N ARG A 265 20.41 -11.13 -4.70
CA ARG A 265 21.14 -12.30 -5.25
C ARG A 265 20.91 -12.47 -6.74
N ILE A 266 19.66 -12.38 -7.20
CA ILE A 266 19.34 -12.51 -8.63
C ILE A 266 20.00 -11.38 -9.41
N LEU A 267 19.95 -10.13 -8.95
CA LEU A 267 20.59 -9.00 -9.60
C LEU A 267 22.11 -9.19 -9.72
N GLN A 268 22.78 -9.69 -8.67
CA GLN A 268 24.23 -9.97 -8.68
C GLN A 268 24.66 -11.05 -9.67
N THR A 269 23.77 -11.93 -10.10
CA THR A 269 24.07 -12.96 -11.10
C THR A 269 23.95 -12.44 -12.55
N ARG A 270 23.47 -11.22 -12.76
CA ARG A 270 23.29 -10.65 -14.08
C ARG A 270 24.54 -9.89 -14.55
N PRO A 271 24.79 -9.85 -15.85
CA PRO A 271 25.82 -8.97 -16.38
C PRO A 271 25.51 -7.49 -16.02
N PRO A 272 26.53 -6.70 -15.63
CA PRO A 272 26.33 -5.29 -15.32
C PRO A 272 25.69 -4.52 -16.50
N ARG A 273 24.79 -3.61 -16.16
CA ARG A 273 24.07 -2.75 -17.12
C ARG A 273 24.35 -1.27 -16.84
N PRO A 274 24.32 -0.38 -17.85
CA PRO A 274 24.50 1.06 -17.65
C PRO A 274 23.54 1.65 -16.57
N ALA A 275 22.28 1.24 -16.57
CA ALA A 275 21.28 1.69 -15.62
C ALA A 275 21.66 1.46 -14.13
N GLU A 276 22.55 0.49 -13.83
CA GLU A 276 23.10 0.26 -12.49
C GLU A 276 24.02 1.39 -12.00
N ARG A 277 24.37 2.33 -12.84
CA ARG A 277 25.23 3.48 -12.52
C ARG A 277 24.54 4.82 -12.80
N GLU A 278 23.40 4.80 -13.44
CA GLU A 278 22.67 5.98 -13.93
C GLU A 278 21.46 6.31 -13.07
N HIS A 279 21.46 5.93 -11.80
CA HIS A 279 20.34 6.14 -10.85
C HIS A 279 20.73 7.12 -9.73
N ARG A 280 19.72 7.53 -8.94
CA ARG A 280 19.87 8.43 -7.79
C ARG A 280 19.82 7.71 -6.44
N VAL A 281 19.81 6.39 -6.43
CA VAL A 281 19.71 5.60 -5.20
C VAL A 281 20.90 5.89 -4.29
N ARG A 282 20.63 6.34 -3.10
CA ARG A 282 21.60 6.55 -2.02
C ARG A 282 21.52 5.47 -0.94
N THR A 283 20.39 4.76 -0.89
CA THR A 283 20.14 3.72 0.11
C THR A 283 19.34 2.57 -0.49
N MET A 284 19.70 1.35 -0.14
CA MET A 284 18.91 0.15 -0.41
C MET A 284 18.66 -0.57 0.90
N SER A 285 17.39 -0.72 1.26
CA SER A 285 16.96 -1.53 2.37
C SER A 285 16.70 -2.95 1.91
N VAL A 286 17.24 -3.93 2.60
CA VAL A 286 17.12 -5.35 2.23
C VAL A 286 16.60 -6.15 3.43
N ALA A 287 15.48 -6.83 3.25
CA ALA A 287 14.87 -7.72 4.23
C ALA A 287 15.17 -9.21 3.94
#